data_4fbcea79e1457b928013f84ff4d51933
#
_entry.id   4fbcea79e1457b928013f84ff4d51933
#
_cell.length_a   1.000
_cell.length_b   1.000
_cell.length_c   1.000
_cell.angle_alpha   90.00
_cell.angle_beta   90.00
_cell.angle_gamma   90.00
#
_symmetry.space_group_name_H-M   'P 1'
#
loop_
_entity.id
_entity.type
_entity.pdbx_description
1 polymer ?
#
loop_
_entity_poly.entity_id
_entity_poly.type
_entity_poly.pdbx_seq_one_letter_code
_entity_poly.pdbx_strand_id
1 'polypeptide(L)'
;MKQKNFVVLGALAAFSIMLSSCSSGSSAPAASLKSDIDSISYAYGVNLADQGGLMQYLEQLGIIQSASTIEYDYQMRIAAADSTQKQVLQKEMNAKIDSLNKVNAPKLNDFIKGLKESLKGGEEKSAYIQGLSIGHQISQQMLPQFGKMLFGQYSTKKINNDQMLAGLISTLKNQSTTISKLDANGLIQHKVEQAQAKEQAKQEEDLKVQYKDSIAAGEKFLADNGKREGVVTLPSGLQYEVIRKGNGPIPTEANTVKVHYHGTLINGTVFDSSVDRKEPATFGVTQVIPGWTEALKLMPVGSKWKLYVPYNLAYGAQDRGAIKPFSTLIFDVELLGIEK
;
A
#
# COMPACT_ATOMS: atom_id res chain seq x y z
N MET A 1 -0.02 -13.36 30.68
CA MET A 1 0.36 -11.96 30.97
C MET A 1 -0.37 -11.06 29.96
N LYS A 2 -1.31 -10.24 30.45
CA LYS A 2 -2.14 -9.35 29.61
C LYS A 2 -1.36 -8.06 29.34
N GLN A 3 -1.03 -7.78 28.08
CA GLN A 3 -0.53 -6.46 27.69
C GLN A 3 -1.70 -5.48 27.63
N LYS A 4 -1.60 -4.43 28.43
CA LYS A 4 -2.53 -3.30 28.44
C LYS A 4 -2.06 -2.30 27.37
N ASN A 5 -2.90 -2.09 26.36
CA ASN A 5 -2.73 -0.99 25.42
C ASN A 5 -3.02 0.33 26.14
N PHE A 6 -2.03 1.18 26.24
CA PHE A 6 -2.16 2.57 26.68
C PHE A 6 -2.63 3.40 25.48
N VAL A 7 -3.89 3.78 25.50
CA VAL A 7 -4.42 4.84 24.62
C VAL A 7 -4.09 6.17 25.30
N VAL A 8 -3.15 6.91 24.74
CA VAL A 8 -2.89 8.29 25.15
C VAL A 8 -3.91 9.17 24.41
N LEU A 9 -4.97 9.55 25.11
CA LEU A 9 -5.88 10.61 24.67
C LEU A 9 -5.17 11.96 24.89
N GLY A 10 -4.59 12.51 23.83
CA GLY A 10 -4.15 13.90 23.79
C GLY A 10 -5.38 14.79 23.53
N ALA A 11 -5.90 15.41 24.58
CA ALA A 11 -6.92 16.44 24.44
C ALA A 11 -6.27 17.71 23.84
N LEU A 12 -6.38 17.88 22.53
CA LEU A 12 -6.15 19.16 21.86
C LEU A 12 -7.44 19.97 21.94
N ALA A 13 -7.41 21.00 22.79
CA ALA A 13 -8.48 21.98 22.89
C ALA A 13 -8.65 22.68 21.54
N ALA A 14 -9.73 22.34 20.82
CA ALA A 14 -10.15 23.03 19.63
C ALA A 14 -10.69 24.41 20.01
N PHE A 15 -9.91 25.47 19.79
CA PHE A 15 -10.40 26.83 19.80
C PHE A 15 -11.16 27.10 18.49
N SER A 16 -12.46 26.92 18.54
CA SER A 16 -13.36 27.28 17.43
C SER A 16 -13.48 28.80 17.38
N ILE A 17 -12.68 29.43 16.52
CA ILE A 17 -12.97 30.81 16.10
C ILE A 17 -14.00 30.73 14.99
N MET A 18 -15.27 30.96 15.36
CA MET A 18 -16.32 31.24 14.39
C MET A 18 -16.08 32.61 13.76
N LEU A 19 -15.44 32.66 12.62
CA LEU A 19 -15.49 33.79 11.71
C LEU A 19 -16.70 33.61 10.80
N SER A 20 -17.86 34.18 11.25
CA SER A 20 -18.98 34.40 10.37
C SER A 20 -18.61 35.51 9.37
N SER A 21 -18.05 35.14 8.24
CA SER A 21 -18.02 35.98 7.07
C SER A 21 -19.01 35.42 6.05
N CYS A 22 -20.18 36.02 5.99
CA CYS A 22 -21.11 35.89 4.85
C CYS A 22 -20.43 36.42 3.59
N SER A 23 -19.75 35.54 2.84
CA SER A 23 -19.38 35.77 1.45
C SER A 23 -20.01 34.64 0.62
N SER A 24 -21.03 35.02 -0.11
CA SER A 24 -21.76 34.16 -1.02
C SER A 24 -20.82 33.49 -2.02
N GLY A 25 -20.78 32.17 -2.03
CA GLY A 25 -20.21 31.38 -3.12
C GLY A 25 -18.99 30.52 -2.83
N SER A 26 -18.21 30.76 -1.76
CA SER A 26 -16.93 30.08 -1.49
C SER A 26 -16.93 29.15 -0.26
N SER A 27 -18.08 28.96 0.42
CA SER A 27 -18.18 28.01 1.52
C SER A 27 -18.09 26.57 1.04
N ALA A 28 -17.49 25.69 1.86
CA ALA A 28 -17.53 24.25 1.60
C ALA A 28 -18.98 23.75 1.62
N PRO A 29 -19.35 22.77 0.78
CA PRO A 29 -20.58 22.02 0.97
C PRO A 29 -20.59 21.39 2.37
N ALA A 30 -21.78 21.30 2.99
CA ALA A 30 -21.89 20.58 4.26
C ALA A 30 -21.53 19.12 4.04
N ALA A 31 -20.61 18.61 4.85
CA ALA A 31 -20.24 17.19 4.80
C ALA A 31 -21.40 16.35 5.36
N SER A 32 -21.78 15.32 4.60
CA SER A 32 -22.79 14.35 5.00
C SER A 32 -22.28 12.95 4.66
N LEU A 33 -21.62 12.33 5.62
CA LEU A 33 -20.94 11.05 5.47
C LEU A 33 -21.89 9.90 5.81
N LYS A 34 -22.89 9.69 4.94
CA LYS A 34 -23.96 8.68 5.15
C LYS A 34 -23.59 7.29 4.61
N SER A 35 -22.58 7.20 3.78
CA SER A 35 -22.12 5.96 3.16
C SER A 35 -20.58 5.88 3.14
N ASP A 36 -20.04 4.68 2.90
CA ASP A 36 -18.60 4.48 2.66
C ASP A 36 -18.09 5.31 1.47
N ILE A 37 -18.94 5.48 0.44
CA ILE A 37 -18.59 6.29 -0.73
C ILE A 37 -18.47 7.78 -0.34
N ASP A 38 -19.38 8.31 0.49
CA ASP A 38 -19.30 9.68 0.98
C ASP A 38 -18.04 9.90 1.81
N SER A 39 -17.75 8.99 2.73
CA SER A 39 -16.58 9.05 3.61
C SER A 39 -15.28 9.03 2.81
N ILE A 40 -15.16 8.13 1.83
CA ILE A 40 -13.96 8.03 0.99
C ILE A 40 -13.83 9.20 0.02
N SER A 41 -14.94 9.70 -0.52
CA SER A 41 -14.95 10.88 -1.38
C SER A 41 -14.49 12.12 -0.61
N TYR A 42 -14.96 12.29 0.61
CA TYR A 42 -14.52 13.37 1.51
C TYR A 42 -13.02 13.22 1.84
N ALA A 43 -12.58 12.02 2.27
CA ALA A 43 -11.19 11.74 2.59
C ALA A 43 -10.25 11.98 1.40
N TYR A 44 -10.69 11.63 0.18
CA TYR A 44 -9.94 11.91 -1.04
C TYR A 44 -9.79 13.41 -1.29
N GLY A 45 -10.82 14.21 -1.04
CA GLY A 45 -10.73 15.67 -1.10
C GLY A 45 -9.73 16.26 -0.12
N VAL A 46 -9.73 15.77 1.13
CA VAL A 46 -8.74 16.15 2.16
C VAL A 46 -7.33 15.74 1.71
N ASN A 47 -7.17 14.52 1.23
CA ASN A 47 -5.88 14.00 0.76
C ASN A 47 -5.31 14.80 -0.43
N LEU A 48 -6.14 15.14 -1.41
CA LEU A 48 -5.72 15.96 -2.55
C LEU A 48 -5.19 17.33 -2.13
N ALA A 49 -5.81 17.94 -1.11
CA ALA A 49 -5.37 19.24 -0.62
C ALA A 49 -4.05 19.14 0.16
N ASP A 50 -3.84 18.07 0.92
CA ASP A 50 -2.71 17.87 1.83
C ASP A 50 -1.55 17.12 1.15
N GLN A 51 -1.74 15.82 0.88
CA GLN A 51 -0.69 14.94 0.34
C GLN A 51 -0.54 15.03 -1.18
N GLY A 52 -1.59 15.42 -1.89
CA GLY A 52 -1.58 15.62 -3.34
C GLY A 52 -0.79 16.85 -3.80
N GLY A 53 -0.18 17.58 -2.87
CA GLY A 53 0.68 18.74 -3.17
C GLY A 53 -0.08 19.96 -3.72
N LEU A 54 -1.43 19.97 -3.62
CA LEU A 54 -2.23 21.08 -4.17
C LEU A 54 -1.88 22.41 -3.48
N MET A 55 -1.69 22.42 -2.16
CA MET A 55 -1.25 23.60 -1.44
C MET A 55 0.11 24.10 -1.96
N GLN A 56 1.06 23.19 -2.13
CA GLN A 56 2.39 23.49 -2.65
C GLN A 56 2.34 24.00 -4.10
N TYR A 57 1.45 23.44 -4.92
CA TYR A 57 1.21 23.91 -6.27
C TYR A 57 0.61 25.33 -6.32
N LEU A 58 -0.34 25.66 -5.42
CA LEU A 58 -0.89 27.00 -5.29
C LEU A 58 0.16 28.02 -4.83
N GLU A 59 1.11 27.62 -4.01
CA GLU A 59 2.28 28.43 -3.61
C GLU A 59 3.19 28.70 -4.82
N GLN A 60 3.50 27.67 -5.61
CA GLN A 60 4.32 27.81 -6.83
C GLN A 60 3.67 28.73 -7.87
N LEU A 61 2.36 28.70 -7.98
CA LEU A 61 1.59 29.62 -8.85
C LEU A 61 1.46 31.04 -8.27
N GLY A 62 1.92 31.31 -7.04
CA GLY A 62 1.78 32.60 -6.36
C GLY A 62 0.33 32.95 -5.99
N ILE A 63 -0.57 31.96 -5.98
CA ILE A 63 -1.97 32.12 -5.57
C ILE A 63 -2.04 32.31 -4.06
N ILE A 64 -1.25 31.54 -3.29
CA ILE A 64 -1.10 31.68 -1.86
C ILE A 64 0.36 31.84 -1.47
N GLN A 65 0.60 32.34 -0.26
CA GLN A 65 1.92 32.37 0.38
C GLN A 65 1.92 31.35 1.52
N SER A 66 3.04 30.65 1.70
CA SER A 66 3.19 29.63 2.74
C SER A 66 3.34 30.23 4.14
N ALA A 67 2.70 29.62 5.12
CA ALA A 67 2.94 29.88 6.52
C ALA A 67 4.18 29.14 7.07
N SER A 68 4.70 28.16 6.35
CA SER A 68 5.75 27.24 6.83
C SER A 68 7.03 27.96 7.26
N THR A 69 7.43 29.02 6.55
CA THR A 69 8.61 29.82 6.91
C THR A 69 8.39 30.59 8.22
N ILE A 70 7.17 31.12 8.43
CA ILE A 70 6.80 31.80 9.67
C ILE A 70 6.78 30.80 10.82
N GLU A 71 6.14 29.66 10.62
CA GLU A 71 6.05 28.60 11.63
C GLU A 71 7.43 28.10 12.03
N TYR A 72 8.30 27.81 11.05
CA TYR A 72 9.66 27.35 11.31
C TYR A 72 10.49 28.36 12.13
N ASP A 73 10.51 29.66 11.72
CA ASP A 73 11.22 30.71 12.42
C ASP A 73 10.75 30.84 13.89
N TYR A 74 9.43 30.89 14.07
CA TYR A 74 8.87 31.00 15.41
C TYR A 74 9.05 29.76 16.26
N GLN A 75 8.96 28.54 15.68
CA GLN A 75 9.22 27.30 16.42
C GLN A 75 10.65 27.26 16.97
N MET A 76 11.64 27.67 16.15
CA MET A 76 13.04 27.75 16.61
C MET A 76 13.22 28.75 17.75
N ARG A 77 12.57 29.89 17.66
CA ARG A 77 12.60 30.92 18.74
C ARG A 77 11.88 30.46 19.99
N ILE A 78 10.72 29.80 19.85
CA ILE A 78 9.95 29.25 20.99
C ILE A 78 10.72 28.14 21.69
N ALA A 79 11.44 27.29 20.93
CA ALA A 79 12.25 26.23 21.53
C ALA A 79 13.34 26.76 22.47
N ALA A 80 13.93 27.92 22.13
CA ALA A 80 15.01 28.55 22.86
C ALA A 80 14.54 29.52 24.00
N ALA A 81 13.23 29.80 24.11
CA ALA A 81 12.67 30.79 25.00
C ALA A 81 12.26 30.22 26.38
N ASP A 82 12.20 31.07 27.38
CA ASP A 82 11.60 30.76 28.69
C ASP A 82 10.06 30.69 28.64
N SER A 83 9.42 30.26 29.72
CA SER A 83 7.97 30.01 29.76
C SER A 83 7.11 31.25 29.47
N THR A 84 7.56 32.44 29.84
CA THR A 84 6.86 33.70 29.61
C THR A 84 7.01 34.15 28.15
N GLN A 85 8.21 34.05 27.63
CA GLN A 85 8.54 34.39 26.24
C GLN A 85 7.85 33.46 25.25
N LYS A 86 7.68 32.16 25.57
CA LYS A 86 6.96 31.19 24.74
C LYS A 86 5.54 31.64 24.42
N GLN A 87 4.80 32.12 25.43
CA GLN A 87 3.43 32.59 25.22
C GLN A 87 3.36 33.82 24.31
N VAL A 88 4.30 34.76 24.48
CA VAL A 88 4.38 35.96 23.64
C VAL A 88 4.70 35.59 22.19
N LEU A 89 5.72 34.76 21.97
CA LEU A 89 6.12 34.29 20.63
C LEU A 89 5.03 33.53 19.95
N GLN A 90 4.31 32.65 20.67
CA GLN A 90 3.16 31.92 20.11
C GLN A 90 2.04 32.88 19.64
N LYS A 91 1.75 33.93 20.45
CA LYS A 91 0.76 34.95 20.07
C LYS A 91 1.19 35.76 18.85
N GLU A 92 2.46 36.12 18.77
CA GLU A 92 3.02 36.82 17.60
C GLU A 92 2.98 35.96 16.33
N MET A 93 3.35 34.69 16.45
CA MET A 93 3.27 33.74 15.36
C MET A 93 1.85 33.63 14.81
N ASN A 94 0.87 33.42 15.70
CA ASN A 94 -0.54 33.32 15.31
C ASN A 94 -1.02 34.60 14.64
N ALA A 95 -0.67 35.77 15.14
CA ALA A 95 -1.04 37.06 14.56
C ALA A 95 -0.46 37.26 13.14
N LYS A 96 0.77 36.80 12.89
CA LYS A 96 1.39 36.83 11.57
C LYS A 96 0.72 35.85 10.61
N ILE A 97 0.41 34.62 11.07
CA ILE A 97 -0.33 33.63 10.27
C ILE A 97 -1.73 34.17 9.94
N ASP A 98 -2.44 34.76 10.89
CA ASP A 98 -3.75 35.38 10.66
C ASP A 98 -3.69 36.53 9.63
N SER A 99 -2.64 37.34 9.67
CA SER A 99 -2.41 38.38 8.67
C SER A 99 -2.16 37.79 7.30
N LEU A 100 -1.35 36.75 7.20
CA LEU A 100 -1.09 36.03 5.96
C LEU A 100 -2.35 35.38 5.40
N ASN A 101 -3.15 34.75 6.25
CA ASN A 101 -4.44 34.15 5.86
C ASN A 101 -5.42 35.18 5.29
N LYS A 102 -5.43 36.42 5.83
CA LYS A 102 -6.22 37.51 5.28
C LYS A 102 -5.78 37.91 3.87
N VAL A 103 -4.48 37.85 3.58
CA VAL A 103 -3.93 38.13 2.25
C VAL A 103 -4.23 36.99 1.26
N ASN A 104 -4.16 35.75 1.71
CA ASN A 104 -4.40 34.58 0.91
C ASN A 104 -5.91 34.36 0.60
N ALA A 105 -6.80 34.72 1.53
CA ALA A 105 -8.21 34.38 1.48
C ALA A 105 -8.93 34.84 0.19
N PRO A 106 -8.76 36.06 -0.34
CA PRO A 106 -9.44 36.46 -1.59
C PRO A 106 -9.04 35.56 -2.78
N LYS A 107 -7.74 35.35 -2.96
CA LYS A 107 -7.20 34.52 -4.07
C LYS A 107 -7.64 33.06 -3.95
N LEU A 108 -7.61 32.52 -2.72
CA LEU A 108 -8.06 31.16 -2.44
C LEU A 108 -9.57 31.02 -2.68
N ASN A 109 -10.36 32.02 -2.33
CA ASN A 109 -11.80 32.04 -2.63
C ASN A 109 -12.09 32.03 -4.12
N ASP A 110 -11.36 32.83 -4.90
CA ASP A 110 -11.49 32.83 -6.36
C ASP A 110 -11.08 31.49 -6.98
N PHE A 111 -9.98 30.90 -6.49
CA PHE A 111 -9.56 29.56 -6.90
C PHE A 111 -10.63 28.51 -6.56
N ILE A 112 -11.16 28.49 -5.34
CA ILE A 112 -12.23 27.58 -4.93
C ILE A 112 -13.50 27.77 -5.75
N LYS A 113 -13.83 29.02 -6.09
CA LYS A 113 -14.96 29.32 -6.99
C LYS A 113 -14.74 28.67 -8.34
N GLY A 114 -13.56 28.85 -8.95
CA GLY A 114 -13.19 28.21 -10.20
C GLY A 114 -13.25 26.68 -10.15
N LEU A 115 -12.73 26.09 -9.06
CA LEU A 115 -12.78 24.66 -8.83
C LEU A 115 -14.22 24.12 -8.76
N LYS A 116 -15.11 24.81 -8.03
CA LYS A 116 -16.53 24.44 -7.96
C LYS A 116 -17.23 24.53 -9.31
N GLU A 117 -16.98 25.60 -10.04
CA GLU A 117 -17.60 25.84 -11.34
C GLU A 117 -17.11 24.84 -12.38
N SER A 118 -15.82 24.49 -12.36
CA SER A 118 -15.27 23.44 -13.24
C SER A 118 -15.90 22.07 -13.00
N LEU A 119 -16.12 21.72 -11.74
CA LEU A 119 -16.83 20.47 -11.42
C LEU A 119 -18.32 20.51 -11.78
N LYS A 120 -18.89 21.70 -12.05
CA LYS A 120 -20.29 21.94 -12.42
C LYS A 120 -20.52 22.60 -13.79
N GLY A 121 -19.46 23.17 -14.41
CA GLY A 121 -19.43 23.96 -15.64
C GLY A 121 -19.53 25.49 -15.43
N GLY A 122 -18.66 26.39 -16.02
CA GLY A 122 -18.70 27.86 -15.84
C GLY A 122 -17.50 28.76 -16.26
N GLU A 123 -17.51 30.12 -16.14
CA GLU A 123 -16.72 31.19 -16.85
C GLU A 123 -15.44 31.75 -16.16
N GLU A 124 -14.58 32.55 -16.87
CA GLU A 124 -13.13 32.80 -16.68
C GLU A 124 -12.63 34.04 -15.92
N LYS A 125 -11.64 33.85 -14.99
CA LYS A 125 -10.72 34.86 -14.44
C LYS A 125 -9.42 34.17 -14.00
N SER A 126 -8.27 34.83 -13.77
CA SER A 126 -6.95 34.19 -13.67
C SER A 126 -6.77 33.09 -12.61
N ALA A 127 -7.06 33.29 -11.33
CA ALA A 127 -7.09 32.21 -10.32
C ALA A 127 -8.27 31.24 -10.54
N TYR A 128 -9.34 31.70 -11.12
CA TYR A 128 -10.52 30.96 -11.54
C TYR A 128 -10.19 29.98 -12.68
N ILE A 129 -9.45 30.43 -13.72
CA ILE A 129 -8.97 29.56 -14.81
C ILE A 129 -8.15 28.37 -14.27
N GLN A 130 -7.26 28.63 -13.30
CA GLN A 130 -6.50 27.57 -12.67
C GLN A 130 -7.40 26.59 -11.90
N GLY A 131 -8.40 27.11 -11.19
CA GLY A 131 -9.42 26.30 -10.53
C GLY A 131 -10.20 25.43 -11.52
N LEU A 132 -10.61 25.99 -12.67
CA LEU A 132 -11.26 25.25 -13.75
C LEU A 132 -10.37 24.14 -14.30
N SER A 133 -9.10 24.45 -14.61
CA SER A 133 -8.13 23.50 -15.16
C SER A 133 -7.89 22.32 -14.18
N ILE A 134 -7.62 22.63 -12.92
CA ILE A 134 -7.41 21.61 -11.89
C ILE A 134 -8.68 20.81 -11.63
N GLY A 135 -9.84 21.49 -11.55
CA GLY A 135 -11.13 20.81 -11.37
C GLY A 135 -11.46 19.88 -12.54
N HIS A 136 -11.14 20.29 -13.77
CA HIS A 136 -11.26 19.43 -14.95
C HIS A 136 -10.34 18.20 -14.84
N GLN A 137 -9.08 18.39 -14.47
CA GLN A 137 -8.14 17.29 -14.27
C GLN A 137 -8.62 16.33 -13.18
N ILE A 138 -9.07 16.86 -12.04
CA ILE A 138 -9.65 16.05 -10.96
C ILE A 138 -10.85 15.25 -11.48
N SER A 139 -11.81 15.92 -12.13
CA SER A 139 -13.06 15.28 -12.53
C SER A 139 -12.91 14.28 -13.68
N GLN A 140 -12.04 14.55 -14.66
CA GLN A 140 -11.90 13.73 -15.85
C GLN A 140 -10.81 12.65 -15.75
N GLN A 141 -9.81 12.84 -14.90
CA GLN A 141 -8.69 11.92 -14.77
C GLN A 141 -8.60 11.29 -13.39
N MET A 142 -8.48 12.11 -12.34
CA MET A 142 -8.15 11.58 -10.99
C MET A 142 -9.32 10.82 -10.37
N LEU A 143 -10.53 11.37 -10.38
CA LEU A 143 -11.70 10.70 -9.79
C LEU A 143 -12.07 9.39 -10.51
N PRO A 144 -12.09 9.33 -11.85
CA PRO A 144 -12.34 8.07 -12.55
C PRO A 144 -11.27 7.01 -12.27
N GLN A 145 -9.99 7.40 -12.24
CA GLN A 145 -8.90 6.47 -11.91
C GLN A 145 -9.00 5.95 -10.47
N PHE A 146 -9.22 6.85 -9.52
CA PHE A 146 -9.41 6.50 -8.12
C PHE A 146 -10.65 5.62 -7.92
N GLY A 147 -11.74 5.93 -8.60
CA GLY A 147 -12.95 5.09 -8.59
C GLY A 147 -12.71 3.68 -9.14
N LYS A 148 -11.98 3.54 -10.26
CA LYS A 148 -11.59 2.24 -10.80
C LYS A 148 -10.70 1.45 -9.84
N MET A 149 -9.76 2.11 -9.19
CA MET A 149 -8.85 1.50 -8.22
C MET A 149 -9.63 0.95 -7.00
N LEU A 150 -10.61 1.71 -6.49
CA LEU A 150 -11.38 1.31 -5.30
C LEU A 150 -12.51 0.32 -5.59
N PHE A 151 -13.16 0.45 -6.73
CA PHE A 151 -14.40 -0.28 -7.01
C PHE A 151 -14.25 -1.32 -8.12
N GLY A 152 -13.09 -1.34 -8.80
CA GLY A 152 -12.82 -2.21 -9.95
C GLY A 152 -13.15 -1.54 -11.29
N GLN A 153 -12.49 -2.05 -12.35
CA GLN A 153 -12.53 -1.50 -13.73
C GLN A 153 -13.94 -1.34 -14.29
N TYR A 154 -14.83 -2.27 -13.99
CA TYR A 154 -16.20 -2.33 -14.55
C TYR A 154 -17.27 -1.90 -13.56
N SER A 155 -16.90 -1.29 -12.44
CA SER A 155 -17.84 -0.82 -11.45
C SER A 155 -18.61 0.41 -11.94
N THR A 156 -19.91 0.45 -11.65
CA THR A 156 -20.76 1.64 -11.86
C THR A 156 -20.72 2.62 -10.69
N LYS A 157 -20.06 2.24 -9.58
CA LYS A 157 -19.89 3.12 -8.41
C LYS A 157 -19.01 4.31 -8.76
N LYS A 158 -19.38 5.48 -8.26
CA LYS A 158 -18.65 6.74 -8.47
C LYS A 158 -18.29 7.37 -7.13
N ILE A 159 -17.22 8.13 -7.14
CA ILE A 159 -16.86 9.01 -6.03
C ILE A 159 -17.92 10.09 -5.89
N ASN A 160 -18.30 10.40 -4.66
CA ASN A 160 -19.25 11.50 -4.38
C ASN A 160 -18.51 12.84 -4.44
N ASN A 161 -18.77 13.61 -5.50
CA ASN A 161 -18.08 14.87 -5.76
C ASN A 161 -18.36 15.92 -4.67
N ASP A 162 -19.55 15.97 -4.10
CA ASP A 162 -19.90 16.96 -3.07
C ASP A 162 -19.14 16.68 -1.77
N GLN A 163 -19.00 15.40 -1.37
CA GLN A 163 -18.24 15.01 -0.19
C GLN A 163 -16.73 15.20 -0.41
N MET A 164 -16.21 14.87 -1.58
CA MET A 164 -14.82 15.15 -1.95
C MET A 164 -14.54 16.64 -1.92
N LEU A 165 -15.41 17.48 -2.52
CA LEU A 165 -15.28 18.94 -2.47
C LEU A 165 -15.38 19.49 -1.05
N ALA A 166 -16.25 18.93 -0.20
CA ALA A 166 -16.35 19.34 1.20
C ALA A 166 -14.99 19.14 1.93
N GLY A 167 -14.37 17.97 1.78
CA GLY A 167 -13.07 17.69 2.34
C GLY A 167 -11.96 18.58 1.77
N LEU A 168 -11.90 18.69 0.44
CA LEU A 168 -10.93 19.52 -0.26
C LEU A 168 -11.01 21.00 0.17
N ILE A 169 -12.19 21.60 0.14
CA ILE A 169 -12.38 23.02 0.46
C ILE A 169 -12.11 23.29 1.95
N SER A 170 -12.55 22.43 2.85
CA SER A 170 -12.26 22.58 4.28
C SER A 170 -10.75 22.56 4.53
N THR A 171 -10.01 21.67 3.88
CA THR A 171 -8.55 21.59 3.99
C THR A 171 -7.86 22.80 3.38
N LEU A 172 -8.23 23.23 2.17
CA LEU A 172 -7.67 24.42 1.52
C LEU A 172 -7.92 25.70 2.30
N LYS A 173 -9.04 25.79 2.99
CA LYS A 173 -9.37 26.96 3.85
C LYS A 173 -8.84 26.84 5.28
N ASN A 174 -8.10 25.81 5.59
CA ASN A 174 -7.61 25.51 6.93
C ASN A 174 -8.74 25.50 7.99
N GLN A 175 -9.90 24.97 7.60
CA GLN A 175 -11.05 24.78 8.47
C GLN A 175 -11.00 23.41 9.14
N SER A 176 -11.77 23.24 10.22
CA SER A 176 -11.94 21.92 10.83
C SER A 176 -12.53 20.93 9.81
N THR A 177 -11.89 19.79 9.66
CA THR A 177 -12.34 18.70 8.80
C THR A 177 -13.11 17.67 9.62
N THR A 178 -14.17 17.08 9.04
CA THR A 178 -14.97 16.02 9.69
C THR A 178 -14.14 14.75 9.92
N ILE A 179 -13.18 14.49 9.02
CA ILE A 179 -12.17 13.43 9.15
C ILE A 179 -10.82 14.14 9.26
N SER A 180 -10.00 13.79 10.25
CA SER A 180 -8.66 14.36 10.38
C SER A 180 -7.78 13.98 9.18
N LYS A 181 -6.71 14.74 8.91
CA LYS A 181 -5.77 14.43 7.82
C LYS A 181 -5.15 13.04 7.99
N LEU A 182 -4.80 12.68 9.21
CA LEU A 182 -4.22 11.37 9.52
C LEU A 182 -5.23 10.24 9.26
N ASP A 183 -6.46 10.39 9.74
CA ASP A 183 -7.52 9.39 9.56
C ASP A 183 -7.93 9.29 8.07
N ALA A 184 -7.94 10.42 7.33
CA ALA A 184 -8.22 10.43 5.90
C ALA A 184 -7.19 9.60 5.11
N ASN A 185 -5.90 9.78 5.40
CA ASN A 185 -4.83 9.00 4.77
C ASN A 185 -4.95 7.51 5.12
N GLY A 186 -5.15 7.19 6.40
CA GLY A 186 -5.34 5.81 6.85
C GLY A 186 -6.56 5.13 6.21
N LEU A 187 -7.68 5.87 6.11
CA LEU A 187 -8.89 5.37 5.47
C LEU A 187 -8.68 5.05 3.98
N ILE A 188 -8.03 5.97 3.26
CA ILE A 188 -7.72 5.77 1.83
C ILE A 188 -6.80 4.57 1.65
N GLN A 189 -5.69 4.52 2.39
CA GLN A 189 -4.73 3.42 2.30
C GLN A 189 -5.40 2.08 2.56
N HIS A 190 -6.15 1.96 3.66
CA HIS A 190 -6.87 0.73 4.01
C HIS A 190 -7.86 0.30 2.91
N LYS A 191 -8.62 1.24 2.34
CA LYS A 191 -9.59 0.93 1.28
C LYS A 191 -8.91 0.53 -0.03
N VAL A 192 -7.78 1.15 -0.37
CA VAL A 192 -6.97 0.77 -1.53
C VAL A 192 -6.40 -0.63 -1.35
N GLU A 193 -5.83 -0.94 -0.19
CA GLU A 193 -5.32 -2.27 0.13
C GLU A 193 -6.42 -3.34 0.04
N GLN A 194 -7.61 -3.07 0.60
CA GLN A 194 -8.76 -3.96 0.48
C GLN A 194 -9.18 -4.20 -0.98
N ALA A 195 -9.21 -3.14 -1.78
CA ALA A 195 -9.58 -3.25 -3.19
C ALA A 195 -8.55 -4.05 -3.99
N GLN A 196 -7.25 -3.80 -3.76
CA GLN A 196 -6.16 -4.55 -4.38
C GLN A 196 -6.17 -6.03 -3.98
N ALA A 197 -6.36 -6.33 -2.70
CA ALA A 197 -6.46 -7.71 -2.21
C ALA A 197 -7.64 -8.45 -2.85
N LYS A 198 -8.79 -7.78 -3.00
CA LYS A 198 -9.97 -8.34 -3.67
C LYS A 198 -9.73 -8.62 -5.16
N GLU A 199 -9.05 -7.69 -5.84
CA GLU A 199 -8.73 -7.86 -7.27
C GLU A 199 -7.72 -8.98 -7.48
N GLN A 200 -6.68 -9.06 -6.63
CA GLN A 200 -5.71 -10.15 -6.66
C GLN A 200 -6.36 -11.50 -6.41
N ALA A 201 -7.26 -11.60 -5.41
CA ALA A 201 -7.99 -12.84 -5.13
C ALA A 201 -8.86 -13.27 -6.30
N LYS A 202 -9.50 -12.31 -6.99
CA LYS A 202 -10.28 -12.58 -8.20
C LYS A 202 -9.40 -13.06 -9.35
N GLN A 203 -8.29 -12.38 -9.59
CA GLN A 203 -7.34 -12.79 -10.64
C GLN A 203 -6.77 -14.19 -10.38
N GLU A 204 -6.46 -14.49 -9.11
CA GLU A 204 -6.01 -15.83 -8.72
C GLU A 204 -7.10 -16.89 -8.98
N GLU A 205 -8.36 -16.58 -8.67
CA GLU A 205 -9.48 -17.49 -8.94
C GLU A 205 -9.68 -17.71 -10.44
N ASP A 206 -9.65 -16.64 -11.25
CA ASP A 206 -9.72 -16.74 -12.71
C ASP A 206 -8.56 -17.58 -13.27
N LEU A 207 -7.35 -17.41 -12.72
CA LEU A 207 -6.20 -18.24 -13.09
C LEU A 207 -6.38 -19.72 -12.64
N LYS A 208 -6.94 -19.99 -11.47
CA LYS A 208 -7.24 -21.36 -11.04
C LYS A 208 -8.21 -22.06 -11.97
N VAL A 209 -9.21 -21.35 -12.47
CA VAL A 209 -10.12 -21.88 -13.50
C VAL A 209 -9.35 -22.21 -14.78
N GLN A 210 -8.48 -21.30 -15.23
CA GLN A 210 -7.66 -21.50 -16.44
C GLN A 210 -6.69 -22.69 -16.31
N TYR A 211 -6.09 -22.87 -15.15
CA TYR A 211 -5.07 -23.91 -14.87
C TYR A 211 -5.63 -25.11 -14.10
N LYS A 212 -6.95 -25.29 -14.10
CA LYS A 212 -7.64 -26.36 -13.37
C LYS A 212 -7.05 -27.75 -13.60
N ASP A 213 -6.71 -28.07 -14.84
CA ASP A 213 -6.16 -29.38 -15.19
C ASP A 213 -4.73 -29.56 -14.66
N SER A 214 -3.92 -28.51 -14.66
CA SER A 214 -2.59 -28.50 -14.05
C SER A 214 -2.64 -28.72 -12.54
N ILE A 215 -3.58 -28.02 -11.87
CA ILE A 215 -3.81 -28.17 -10.43
C ILE A 215 -4.21 -29.62 -10.13
N ALA A 216 -5.22 -30.15 -10.82
CA ALA A 216 -5.69 -31.52 -10.62
C ALA A 216 -4.60 -32.56 -10.89
N ALA A 217 -3.78 -32.36 -11.92
CA ALA A 217 -2.65 -33.23 -12.22
C ALA A 217 -1.59 -33.20 -11.10
N GLY A 218 -1.27 -32.03 -10.58
CA GLY A 218 -0.32 -31.87 -9.45
C GLY A 218 -0.85 -32.48 -8.16
N GLU A 219 -2.11 -32.24 -7.81
CA GLU A 219 -2.75 -32.83 -6.63
C GLU A 219 -2.81 -34.36 -6.72
N LYS A 220 -3.21 -34.89 -7.88
CA LYS A 220 -3.20 -36.34 -8.11
C LYS A 220 -1.80 -36.92 -8.00
N PHE A 221 -0.80 -36.27 -8.61
CA PHE A 221 0.60 -36.68 -8.51
C PHE A 221 1.04 -36.76 -7.05
N LEU A 222 0.79 -35.71 -6.24
CA LEU A 222 1.19 -35.70 -4.83
C LEU A 222 0.43 -36.76 -4.01
N ALA A 223 -0.88 -36.94 -4.26
CA ALA A 223 -1.67 -37.96 -3.59
C ALA A 223 -1.18 -39.37 -3.85
N ASP A 224 -0.76 -39.66 -5.07
CA ASP A 224 -0.19 -40.97 -5.44
C ASP A 224 1.25 -41.11 -4.94
N ASN A 225 2.07 -40.04 -5.02
CA ASN A 225 3.45 -40.02 -4.54
C ASN A 225 3.54 -40.24 -3.03
N GLY A 226 2.64 -39.63 -2.25
CA GLY A 226 2.62 -39.77 -0.78
C GLY A 226 2.30 -41.20 -0.27
N LYS A 227 1.82 -42.09 -1.16
CA LYS A 227 1.60 -43.53 -0.84
C LYS A 227 2.84 -44.38 -1.07
N ARG A 228 3.88 -43.82 -1.71
CA ARG A 228 5.11 -44.58 -2.01
C ARG A 228 5.91 -44.79 -0.76
N GLU A 229 6.47 -45.99 -0.66
CA GLU A 229 7.43 -46.31 0.43
C GLU A 229 8.63 -45.36 0.36
N GLY A 230 9.06 -44.86 1.49
CA GLY A 230 10.18 -43.93 1.63
C GLY A 230 9.81 -42.46 1.45
N VAL A 231 8.61 -42.14 1.01
CA VAL A 231 8.10 -40.73 0.89
C VAL A 231 7.46 -40.31 2.19
N VAL A 232 7.93 -39.18 2.73
CA VAL A 232 7.37 -38.54 3.91
C VAL A 232 6.56 -37.32 3.48
N THR A 233 5.32 -37.21 3.97
CA THR A 233 4.46 -36.03 3.74
C THR A 233 4.38 -35.20 5.02
N LEU A 234 4.74 -33.92 4.94
CA LEU A 234 4.65 -32.98 6.06
C LEU A 234 3.24 -32.37 6.14
N PRO A 235 2.84 -31.78 7.29
CA PRO A 235 1.54 -31.14 7.46
C PRO A 235 1.29 -29.97 6.49
N SER A 236 2.33 -29.33 5.97
CA SER A 236 2.29 -28.28 4.95
C SER A 236 1.88 -28.79 3.56
N GLY A 237 1.96 -30.10 3.34
CA GLY A 237 1.80 -30.77 2.05
C GLY A 237 3.12 -30.96 1.31
N LEU A 238 4.26 -30.45 1.81
CA LEU A 238 5.57 -30.77 1.28
C LEU A 238 5.83 -32.27 1.41
N GLN A 239 6.32 -32.92 0.35
CA GLN A 239 6.76 -34.30 0.39
C GLN A 239 8.25 -34.39 0.09
N TYR A 240 8.92 -35.31 0.75
CA TYR A 240 10.32 -35.58 0.47
C TYR A 240 10.65 -37.08 0.58
N GLU A 241 11.71 -37.46 -0.11
CA GLU A 241 12.30 -38.80 -0.07
C GLU A 241 13.79 -38.64 0.21
N VAL A 242 14.30 -39.34 1.20
CA VAL A 242 15.72 -39.31 1.58
C VAL A 242 16.51 -40.29 0.70
N ILE A 243 17.20 -39.77 -0.31
CA ILE A 243 18.03 -40.54 -1.21
C ILE A 243 19.37 -40.89 -0.55
N ARG A 244 19.94 -39.95 0.19
CA ARG A 244 21.15 -40.13 1.00
C ARG A 244 21.03 -39.31 2.28
N LYS A 245 21.27 -39.95 3.41
CA LYS A 245 21.28 -39.27 4.70
C LYS A 245 22.66 -38.65 4.94
N GLY A 246 22.69 -37.35 5.25
CA GLY A 246 23.89 -36.67 5.74
C GLY A 246 24.08 -36.88 7.26
N ASN A 247 25.23 -36.46 7.74
CA ASN A 247 25.59 -36.50 9.16
C ASN A 247 26.12 -35.16 9.69
N GLY A 248 26.11 -34.13 8.87
CA GLY A 248 26.54 -32.78 9.25
C GLY A 248 25.44 -32.01 10.00
N PRO A 249 25.70 -30.73 10.34
CA PRO A 249 24.74 -29.89 11.01
C PRO A 249 23.51 -29.61 10.12
N ILE A 250 22.39 -29.31 10.77
CA ILE A 250 21.15 -28.90 10.09
C ILE A 250 21.12 -27.37 10.00
N PRO A 251 20.81 -26.76 8.84
CA PRO A 251 20.73 -25.32 8.70
C PRO A 251 19.60 -24.69 9.52
N THR A 252 19.81 -23.46 9.95
CA THR A 252 18.80 -22.60 10.55
C THR A 252 18.36 -21.52 9.56
N GLU A 253 17.33 -20.76 9.89
CA GLU A 253 16.82 -19.65 9.05
C GLU A 253 17.86 -18.56 8.79
N ALA A 254 18.82 -18.37 9.69
CA ALA A 254 19.89 -17.38 9.57
C ALA A 254 21.05 -17.82 8.66
N ASN A 255 21.05 -19.08 8.23
CA ASN A 255 22.18 -19.63 7.49
C ASN A 255 22.04 -19.39 5.98
N THR A 256 23.19 -19.36 5.33
CA THR A 256 23.36 -19.49 3.88
C THR A 256 23.84 -20.91 3.59
N VAL A 257 23.27 -21.55 2.59
CA VAL A 257 23.57 -22.94 2.23
C VAL A 257 24.11 -23.04 0.82
N LYS A 258 25.03 -23.98 0.62
CA LYS A 258 25.56 -24.36 -0.69
C LYS A 258 24.95 -25.69 -1.09
N VAL A 259 24.35 -25.73 -2.28
CA VAL A 259 23.59 -26.88 -2.75
C VAL A 259 23.89 -27.20 -4.21
N HIS A 260 23.77 -28.48 -4.57
CA HIS A 260 23.44 -28.86 -5.92
C HIS A 260 21.95 -29.19 -6.01
N TYR A 261 21.31 -28.79 -7.12
CA TYR A 261 19.92 -29.11 -7.35
C TYR A 261 19.63 -29.35 -8.83
N HIS A 262 18.56 -30.13 -9.08
CA HIS A 262 18.00 -30.35 -10.39
C HIS A 262 16.48 -30.28 -10.27
N GLY A 263 15.87 -29.27 -10.91
CA GLY A 263 14.44 -28.95 -10.80
C GLY A 263 13.68 -29.35 -12.06
N THR A 264 12.61 -30.12 -11.87
CA THR A 264 11.73 -30.57 -12.96
C THR A 264 10.26 -30.34 -12.64
N LEU A 265 9.45 -30.22 -13.69
CA LEU A 265 8.00 -30.34 -13.61
C LEU A 265 7.60 -31.84 -13.49
N ILE A 266 6.32 -32.09 -13.16
CA ILE A 266 5.80 -33.48 -13.03
C ILE A 266 5.86 -34.26 -14.34
N ASN A 267 5.96 -33.59 -15.48
CA ASN A 267 6.12 -34.21 -16.79
C ASN A 267 7.60 -34.47 -17.16
N GLY A 268 8.54 -34.20 -16.26
CA GLY A 268 9.97 -34.37 -16.46
C GLY A 268 10.69 -33.21 -17.15
N THR A 269 9.99 -32.14 -17.53
CA THR A 269 10.63 -30.95 -18.13
C THR A 269 11.54 -30.28 -17.11
N VAL A 270 12.83 -30.17 -17.42
CA VAL A 270 13.82 -29.44 -16.59
C VAL A 270 13.59 -27.95 -16.76
N PHE A 271 13.45 -27.23 -15.65
CA PHE A 271 13.32 -25.78 -15.67
C PHE A 271 14.55 -25.06 -15.11
N ASP A 272 15.32 -25.72 -14.22
CA ASP A 272 16.57 -25.17 -13.71
C ASP A 272 17.42 -26.29 -13.10
N SER A 273 18.76 -26.21 -13.26
CA SER A 273 19.70 -27.22 -12.74
C SER A 273 21.09 -26.65 -12.52
N SER A 274 21.55 -26.63 -11.27
CA SER A 274 22.93 -26.32 -10.93
C SER A 274 23.89 -27.45 -11.33
N VAL A 275 23.36 -28.66 -11.45
CA VAL A 275 24.14 -29.84 -11.88
C VAL A 275 24.51 -29.71 -13.37
N ASP A 276 23.57 -29.29 -14.21
CA ASP A 276 23.80 -29.10 -15.66
C ASP A 276 24.76 -27.93 -15.90
N ARG A 277 24.69 -26.89 -15.05
CA ARG A 277 25.66 -25.77 -15.07
C ARG A 277 27.05 -26.17 -14.51
N LYS A 278 27.14 -27.32 -13.87
CA LYS A 278 28.38 -27.82 -13.21
C LYS A 278 28.91 -26.88 -12.11
N GLU A 279 28.03 -26.11 -11.52
CA GLU A 279 28.37 -25.12 -10.48
C GLU A 279 27.32 -25.14 -9.38
N PRO A 280 27.71 -25.37 -8.10
CA PRO A 280 26.80 -25.29 -6.97
C PRO A 280 26.23 -23.90 -6.82
N ALA A 281 25.00 -23.81 -6.32
CA ALA A 281 24.36 -22.54 -6.00
C ALA A 281 24.36 -22.30 -4.48
N THR A 282 24.41 -21.01 -4.12
CA THR A 282 24.38 -20.56 -2.73
C THR A 282 23.11 -19.73 -2.48
N PHE A 283 22.36 -20.07 -1.42
CA PHE A 283 21.10 -19.41 -1.08
C PHE A 283 20.98 -19.18 0.43
N GLY A 284 20.42 -18.04 0.84
CA GLY A 284 19.89 -17.90 2.19
C GLY A 284 18.69 -18.83 2.40
N VAL A 285 18.63 -19.52 3.54
CA VAL A 285 17.57 -20.50 3.84
C VAL A 285 16.17 -19.91 3.74
N THR A 286 16.00 -18.62 4.04
CA THR A 286 14.73 -17.89 3.93
C THR A 286 14.54 -17.15 2.60
N GLN A 287 15.49 -17.24 1.66
CA GLN A 287 15.46 -16.55 0.35
C GLN A 287 15.06 -17.46 -0.81
N VAL A 288 14.56 -18.64 -0.51
CA VAL A 288 14.09 -19.63 -1.47
C VAL A 288 12.58 -19.84 -1.32
N ILE A 289 11.98 -20.66 -2.16
CA ILE A 289 10.55 -21.00 -2.05
C ILE A 289 10.25 -21.67 -0.69
N PRO A 290 9.02 -21.48 -0.13
CA PRO A 290 8.67 -21.99 1.21
C PRO A 290 8.96 -23.49 1.41
N GLY A 291 8.69 -24.31 0.40
CA GLY A 291 8.98 -25.74 0.46
C GLY A 291 10.46 -26.07 0.62
N TRP A 292 11.35 -25.27 0.02
CA TRP A 292 12.78 -25.42 0.24
C TRP A 292 13.23 -24.97 1.63
N THR A 293 12.70 -23.85 2.10
CA THR A 293 12.98 -23.36 3.48
C THR A 293 12.59 -24.42 4.49
N GLU A 294 11.43 -25.05 4.33
CA GLU A 294 10.97 -26.13 5.22
C GLU A 294 11.86 -27.36 5.12
N ALA A 295 12.21 -27.82 3.93
CA ALA A 295 13.08 -28.97 3.71
C ALA A 295 14.49 -28.75 4.26
N LEU A 296 15.13 -27.62 3.94
CA LEU A 296 16.49 -27.32 4.37
C LEU A 296 16.67 -27.31 5.89
N LYS A 297 15.63 -26.89 6.62
CA LYS A 297 15.60 -26.92 8.10
C LYS A 297 15.49 -28.33 8.69
N LEU A 298 15.31 -29.35 7.85
CA LEU A 298 15.25 -30.76 8.23
C LEU A 298 16.44 -31.57 7.67
N MET A 299 17.17 -31.01 6.67
CA MET A 299 18.24 -31.69 5.97
C MET A 299 19.60 -31.54 6.69
N PRO A 300 20.21 -32.60 7.19
CA PRO A 300 21.62 -32.55 7.62
C PRO A 300 22.56 -32.31 6.43
N VAL A 301 23.59 -31.52 6.59
CA VAL A 301 24.67 -31.37 5.59
C VAL A 301 25.20 -32.72 5.14
N GLY A 302 25.43 -32.88 3.84
CA GLY A 302 25.78 -34.14 3.19
C GLY A 302 24.57 -34.95 2.73
N SER A 303 23.34 -34.50 3.02
CA SER A 303 22.13 -35.18 2.54
C SER A 303 21.88 -34.92 1.04
N LYS A 304 21.25 -35.91 0.41
CA LYS A 304 20.59 -35.75 -0.88
C LYS A 304 19.14 -36.20 -0.76
N TRP A 305 18.22 -35.25 -1.00
CA TRP A 305 16.78 -35.49 -0.91
C TRP A 305 16.11 -35.21 -2.24
N LYS A 306 15.00 -35.90 -2.49
CA LYS A 306 14.07 -35.56 -3.53
C LYS A 306 12.87 -34.86 -2.89
N LEU A 307 12.59 -33.62 -3.31
CA LEU A 307 11.50 -32.82 -2.80
C LEU A 307 10.38 -32.79 -3.84
N TYR A 308 9.14 -32.92 -3.40
CA TYR A 308 7.95 -32.77 -4.19
C TYR A 308 7.14 -31.63 -3.58
N VAL A 309 7.17 -30.48 -4.26
CA VAL A 309 6.73 -29.21 -3.72
C VAL A 309 5.40 -28.85 -4.34
N PRO A 310 4.29 -28.83 -3.59
CA PRO A 310 3.02 -28.36 -4.08
C PRO A 310 3.11 -26.86 -4.45
N TYR A 311 2.29 -26.42 -5.39
CA TYR A 311 2.36 -25.08 -5.95
C TYR A 311 2.28 -23.95 -4.90
N ASN A 312 1.51 -24.14 -3.83
CA ASN A 312 1.36 -23.17 -2.73
C ASN A 312 2.64 -22.99 -1.88
N LEU A 313 3.55 -23.96 -1.92
CA LEU A 313 4.88 -23.88 -1.32
C LEU A 313 5.99 -23.58 -2.34
N ALA A 314 5.60 -23.29 -3.59
CA ALA A 314 6.47 -22.94 -4.70
C ALA A 314 6.17 -21.51 -5.20
N TYR A 315 5.74 -21.34 -6.42
CA TYR A 315 5.50 -20.03 -7.05
C TYR A 315 4.02 -19.64 -7.12
N GLY A 316 3.10 -20.47 -6.64
CA GLY A 316 1.66 -20.18 -6.60
C GLY A 316 1.10 -19.85 -7.99
N ALA A 317 0.41 -18.70 -8.08
CA ALA A 317 -0.20 -18.20 -9.32
C ALA A 317 0.80 -17.51 -10.27
N GLN A 318 2.09 -17.40 -9.92
CA GLN A 318 3.07 -16.69 -10.74
C GLN A 318 3.50 -17.51 -11.97
N ASP A 319 3.52 -16.88 -13.15
CA ASP A 319 4.17 -17.42 -14.34
C ASP A 319 5.67 -17.08 -14.30
N ARG A 320 6.51 -18.11 -14.33
CA ARG A 320 7.97 -18.02 -14.37
C ARG A 320 8.55 -18.58 -15.67
N GLY A 321 7.85 -18.41 -16.79
CA GLY A 321 8.26 -18.90 -18.08
C GLY A 321 8.06 -20.41 -18.23
N ALA A 322 9.09 -21.20 -17.94
CA ALA A 322 8.98 -22.67 -17.99
C ALA A 322 8.05 -23.22 -16.88
N ILE A 323 7.97 -22.56 -15.73
CA ILE A 323 7.07 -22.91 -14.63
C ILE A 323 5.79 -22.11 -14.79
N LYS A 324 4.71 -22.78 -15.19
CA LYS A 324 3.39 -22.15 -15.32
C LYS A 324 2.69 -22.00 -13.96
N PRO A 325 1.68 -21.10 -13.84
CA PRO A 325 0.90 -20.97 -12.63
C PRO A 325 0.43 -22.34 -12.08
N PHE A 326 0.47 -22.46 -10.76
CA PHE A 326 0.06 -23.64 -9.99
C PHE A 326 0.79 -24.94 -10.33
N SER A 327 2.02 -24.86 -10.86
CA SER A 327 2.83 -26.04 -11.13
C SER A 327 3.34 -26.67 -9.84
N THR A 328 3.14 -27.97 -9.67
CA THR A 328 3.86 -28.79 -8.69
C THR A 328 5.28 -29.03 -9.19
N LEU A 329 6.26 -28.85 -8.33
CA LEU A 329 7.68 -28.93 -8.66
C LEU A 329 8.35 -30.12 -8.01
N ILE A 330 9.32 -30.70 -8.69
CA ILE A 330 10.17 -31.78 -8.19
C ILE A 330 11.61 -31.28 -8.19
N PHE A 331 12.33 -31.51 -7.10
CA PHE A 331 13.75 -31.16 -7.02
C PHE A 331 14.55 -32.34 -6.44
N ASP A 332 15.62 -32.68 -7.10
CA ASP A 332 16.72 -33.40 -6.45
C ASP A 332 17.64 -32.35 -5.81
N VAL A 333 17.80 -32.38 -4.50
CA VAL A 333 18.60 -31.38 -3.74
C VAL A 333 19.68 -32.10 -2.96
N GLU A 334 20.93 -31.68 -3.16
CA GLU A 334 22.07 -32.12 -2.40
C GLU A 334 22.64 -30.96 -1.57
N LEU A 335 22.56 -31.05 -0.25
CA LEU A 335 23.07 -30.04 0.68
C LEU A 335 24.55 -30.28 0.94
N LEU A 336 25.38 -29.44 0.31
CA LEU A 336 26.86 -29.59 0.35
C LEU A 336 27.46 -28.97 1.62
N GLY A 337 26.89 -27.85 2.09
CA GLY A 337 27.44 -27.16 3.26
C GLY A 337 26.61 -25.99 3.71
N ILE A 338 26.95 -25.49 4.90
CA ILE A 338 26.49 -24.21 5.43
C ILE A 338 27.64 -23.23 5.28
N GLU A 339 27.39 -22.12 4.59
CA GLU A 339 28.34 -21.02 4.46
C GLU A 339 28.20 -20.05 5.63
N LYS A 340 29.28 -19.43 6.03
CA LYS A 340 29.32 -18.49 7.16
C LYS A 340 28.86 -17.09 6.71
#